data_82c6fe2690b27a4a000a67626ab3afea
#
_entry.id   82c6fe2690b27a4a000a67626ab3afea
#
_cell.length_a   1.000
_cell.length_b   1.000
_cell.length_c   1.000
_cell.angle_alpha   90.00
_cell.angle_beta   90.00
_cell.angle_gamma   90.00
#
_symmetry.space_group_name_H-M   'P 1'
#
loop_
_entity.id
_entity.type
_entity.pdbx_description
1 polymer ?
#
loop_
_entity_poly.entity_id
_entity_poly.type
_entity_poly.pdbx_seq_one_letter_code
_entity_poly.pdbx_strand_id
1 'polypeptide(L)'
;MNLGRPARRTLRFLLQTGVTFRWTNGDGQSRHGEGRSRDVSEHGAFVFAPVCPPVGTSVALTIDLEGIPDEFGPLPVRVAGEVLRVEQSPAERGMITNGFAIEY
;
A
#
# COMPACT_ATOMS: atom_id res chain seq x y z
N MET A 1 0.69 -22.38 26.12
CA MET A 1 0.85 -22.07 25.52
C MET A 1 1.09 -21.33 24.86
N ASN A 2 1.41 -21.06 24.78
CA ASN A 2 1.66 -20.28 24.06
C ASN A 2 1.29 -20.02 23.41
N LEU A 3 0.91 -20.00 23.40
CA LEU A 3 0.53 -19.75 22.82
C LEU A 3 0.64 -18.99 22.12
N GLY A 4 0.76 -18.78 21.87
CA GLY A 4 0.85 -18.15 21.33
C GLY A 4 1.41 -17.49 20.80
N ARG A 5 1.95 -17.28 20.65
CA ARG A 5 2.42 -16.56 20.10
C ARG A 5 2.41 -16.20 19.12
N PRO A 6 2.27 -16.40 18.94
CA PRO A 6 2.12 -15.88 17.70
C PRO A 6 2.04 -14.45 17.61
N ALA A 7 2.52 -13.93 18.49
CA ALA A 7 2.51 -12.58 18.54
C ALA A 7 2.96 -11.93 17.33
N ARG A 8 3.79 -12.56 16.59
CA ARG A 8 4.22 -11.92 15.51
C ARG A 8 3.40 -12.17 14.39
N ARG A 9 2.31 -12.76 14.51
CA ARG A 9 1.53 -12.99 13.44
C ARG A 9 0.89 -11.72 13.04
N THR A 10 1.19 -11.20 11.91
CA THR A 10 0.60 -10.02 11.35
C THR A 10 -0.61 -10.41 10.53
N LEU A 11 -1.75 -9.82 10.82
CA LEU A 11 -2.91 -10.08 10.01
C LEU A 11 -2.74 -9.33 8.71
N ARG A 12 -2.80 -10.05 7.63
CA ARG A 12 -2.64 -9.48 6.31
C ARG A 12 -3.92 -9.71 5.56
N PHE A 13 -4.54 -8.64 5.12
CA PHE A 13 -5.80 -8.73 4.42
C PHE A 13 -5.54 -8.58 2.93
N LEU A 14 -6.03 -9.55 2.16
CA LEU A 14 -5.94 -9.44 0.72
C LEU A 14 -7.04 -8.53 0.26
N LEU A 15 -6.83 -7.25 0.49
CA LEU A 15 -7.84 -6.26 0.24
C LEU A 15 -7.46 -5.46 -1.00
N GLN A 16 -8.22 -5.65 -2.07
CA GLN A 16 -7.97 -4.94 -3.30
C GLN A 16 -8.90 -3.75 -3.35
N THR A 17 -8.39 -2.61 -3.00
CA THR A 17 -9.19 -1.40 -2.96
C THR A 17 -8.37 -0.24 -3.52
N GLY A 18 -9.02 0.84 -3.83
CA GLY A 18 -8.35 2.02 -4.36
C GLY A 18 -7.44 2.66 -3.35
N VAL A 19 -6.30 3.12 -3.80
CA VAL A 19 -5.31 3.78 -2.97
C VAL A 19 -4.82 5.00 -3.71
N THR A 20 -4.77 6.13 -3.03
CA THR A 20 -4.07 7.30 -3.56
C THR A 20 -2.86 7.55 -2.67
N PHE A 21 -1.81 8.09 -3.23
CA PHE A 21 -0.59 8.30 -2.47
C PHE A 21 0.17 9.51 -2.97
N ARG A 22 0.98 10.07 -2.09
CA ARG A 22 1.78 11.25 -2.38
C ARG A 22 3.16 11.09 -1.80
N TRP A 23 4.13 11.65 -2.51
CA TRP A 23 5.50 11.73 -2.00
C TRP A 23 6.16 12.97 -2.59
N THR A 24 7.32 13.32 -2.03
CA THR A 24 8.09 14.46 -2.53
C THR A 24 9.36 13.91 -3.14
N ASN A 25 9.63 14.29 -4.38
CA ASN A 25 10.86 13.89 -5.06
C ASN A 25 12.06 14.58 -4.45
N GLY A 26 13.24 14.10 -4.84
CA GLY A 26 14.48 14.69 -4.39
C GLY A 26 14.64 16.14 -4.81
N ASP A 27 13.93 16.57 -5.86
CA ASP A 27 13.96 17.95 -6.30
C ASP A 27 12.97 18.83 -5.56
N GLY A 28 12.29 18.30 -4.56
CA GLY A 28 11.34 19.06 -3.78
C GLY A 28 9.97 19.13 -4.37
N GLN A 29 9.72 18.49 -5.49
CA GLN A 29 8.39 18.53 -6.10
C GLN A 29 7.50 17.45 -5.54
N SER A 30 6.26 17.84 -5.29
CA SER A 30 5.26 16.91 -4.81
C SER A 30 4.73 16.08 -5.97
N ARG A 31 4.61 14.79 -5.74
CA ARG A 31 4.08 13.85 -6.72
C ARG A 31 2.97 13.05 -6.10
N HIS A 32 2.05 12.59 -6.92
CA HIS A 32 0.98 11.74 -6.41
C HIS A 32 0.62 10.72 -7.47
N GLY A 33 -0.02 9.66 -7.01
CA GLY A 33 -0.45 8.59 -7.89
C GLY A 33 -1.65 7.88 -7.33
N GLU A 34 -2.16 6.98 -8.13
CA GLU A 34 -3.29 6.16 -7.78
C GLU A 34 -2.98 4.72 -8.10
N GLY A 35 -3.50 3.83 -7.31
CA GLY A 35 -3.29 2.42 -7.53
C GLY A 35 -4.33 1.60 -6.79
N ARG A 36 -4.02 0.32 -6.62
CA ARG A 36 -4.89 -0.58 -5.90
C ARG A 36 -4.04 -1.40 -4.96
N SER A 37 -4.54 -1.61 -3.76
CA SER A 37 -3.82 -2.43 -2.81
C SER A 37 -3.89 -3.89 -3.23
N ARG A 38 -2.84 -4.64 -2.94
CA ARG A 38 -2.83 -6.09 -3.05
C ARG A 38 -3.13 -6.68 -1.68
N ASP A 39 -2.46 -6.17 -0.67
CA ASP A 39 -2.68 -6.59 0.71
C ASP A 39 -2.32 -5.44 1.63
N VAL A 40 -2.91 -5.47 2.80
CA VAL A 40 -2.73 -4.43 3.80
C VAL A 40 -2.61 -5.13 5.14
N SER A 41 -1.70 -4.65 5.97
CA SER A 41 -1.54 -5.17 7.31
C SER A 41 -1.29 -4.01 8.26
N GLU A 42 -1.13 -4.31 9.53
CA GLU A 42 -0.85 -3.26 10.49
C GLU A 42 0.57 -2.73 10.37
N HIS A 43 1.43 -3.40 9.63
CA HIS A 43 2.81 -2.98 9.49
C HIS A 43 3.13 -2.38 8.15
N GLY A 44 2.31 -2.59 7.17
CA GLY A 44 2.59 -2.08 5.84
C GLY A 44 1.56 -2.51 4.83
N ALA A 45 1.84 -2.20 3.58
CA ALA A 45 0.93 -2.51 2.49
C ALA A 45 1.71 -2.71 1.20
N PHE A 46 1.12 -3.44 0.27
CA PHE A 46 1.64 -3.52 -1.08
C PHE A 46 0.59 -2.93 -2.02
N VAL A 47 1.04 -2.05 -2.90
CA VAL A 47 0.15 -1.31 -3.79
C VAL A 47 0.62 -1.50 -5.23
N PHE A 48 -0.32 -1.87 -6.11
CA PHE A 48 -0.06 -1.88 -7.54
C PHE A 48 -0.34 -0.49 -8.08
N ALA A 49 0.58 0.06 -8.83
CA ALA A 49 0.41 1.37 -9.44
C ALA A 49 1.30 1.50 -10.66
N PRO A 50 0.86 2.25 -11.68
CA PRO A 50 1.69 2.41 -12.88
C PRO A 50 2.97 3.20 -12.62
N VAL A 51 2.94 4.09 -11.64
CA VAL A 51 4.12 4.86 -11.26
C VAL A 51 4.33 4.67 -9.78
N CYS A 52 5.52 4.27 -9.39
CA CYS A 52 5.84 3.96 -8.01
C CYS A 52 6.84 4.95 -7.45
N PRO A 53 6.70 5.34 -6.18
CA PRO A 53 7.71 6.17 -5.53
C PRO A 53 9.02 5.40 -5.40
N PRO A 54 10.15 6.07 -5.42
CA PRO A 54 11.43 5.38 -5.29
C PRO A 54 11.61 4.74 -3.92
N VAL A 55 12.44 3.70 -3.87
CA VAL A 55 12.77 3.05 -2.62
C VAL A 55 13.39 4.06 -1.65
N GLY A 56 13.00 3.97 -0.40
CA GLY A 56 13.50 4.87 0.64
C GLY A 56 12.71 6.14 0.80
N THR A 57 11.71 6.34 -0.05
CA THR A 57 10.91 7.57 -0.02
C THR A 57 9.79 7.43 1.01
N SER A 58 9.52 8.52 1.71
CA SER A 58 8.37 8.56 2.60
C SER A 58 7.12 8.85 1.77
N VAL A 59 6.08 8.09 2.00
CA VAL A 59 4.86 8.18 1.22
C VAL A 59 3.67 8.27 2.15
N ALA A 60 2.74 9.12 1.81
CA ALA A 60 1.46 9.19 2.50
C ALA A 60 0.42 8.48 1.64
N LEU A 61 -0.26 7.49 2.21
CA LEU A 61 -1.28 6.74 1.52
C LEU A 61 -2.65 7.04 2.08
N THR A 62 -3.62 7.07 1.21
CA THR A 62 -5.02 7.07 1.60
C THR A 62 -5.65 5.83 0.99
N ILE A 63 -6.12 4.95 1.84
CA ILE A 63 -6.69 3.67 1.42
C ILE A 63 -8.20 3.79 1.51
N ASP A 64 -8.86 3.48 0.42
CA ASP A 64 -10.29 3.60 0.35
C ASP A 64 -10.89 2.26 0.76
N LEU A 65 -11.61 2.24 1.84
CA LEU A 65 -12.16 1.00 2.36
C LEU A 65 -13.61 0.80 1.92
N GLU A 66 -13.81 0.86 0.65
CA GLU A 66 -15.14 0.59 0.13
C GLU A 66 -15.56 -0.83 0.42
N GLY A 67 -16.81 -1.03 0.63
CA GLY A 67 -17.33 -2.37 0.84
C GLY A 67 -17.25 -2.87 2.24
N ILE A 68 -16.66 -2.11 3.14
CA ILE A 68 -16.64 -2.48 4.52
C ILE A 68 -17.96 -2.07 5.12
N PRO A 69 -18.60 -2.92 5.92
CA PRO A 69 -19.86 -2.59 6.52
C PRO A 69 -19.76 -1.27 7.24
N ASP A 70 -20.74 -0.41 6.99
CA ASP A 70 -20.52 0.91 7.29
C ASP A 70 -21.14 1.38 8.53
N GLU A 71 -21.02 0.64 9.55
CA GLU A 71 -21.36 1.21 10.81
C GLU A 71 -20.52 2.43 11.03
N PHE A 72 -19.40 2.49 10.37
CA PHE A 72 -18.51 3.61 10.54
C PHE A 72 -18.50 4.53 9.33
N GLY A 73 -19.28 4.21 8.34
CA GLY A 73 -19.25 4.97 7.10
C GLY A 73 -17.99 4.68 6.30
N PRO A 74 -17.89 5.23 5.11
CA PRO A 74 -16.71 5.04 4.29
C PRO A 74 -15.61 5.93 4.84
N LEU A 75 -14.77 5.37 5.67
CA LEU A 75 -13.67 6.12 6.23
C LEU A 75 -12.40 5.78 5.49
N PRO A 76 -11.79 6.73 4.81
CA PRO A 76 -10.49 6.46 4.23
C PRO A 76 -9.48 6.31 5.37
N VAL A 77 -8.61 5.34 5.23
CA VAL A 77 -7.53 5.14 6.19
C VAL A 77 -6.31 5.84 5.63
N ARG A 78 -5.71 6.71 6.43
CA ARG A 78 -4.52 7.43 6.03
C ARG A 78 -3.35 6.91 6.83
N VAL A 79 -2.32 6.50 6.13
CA VAL A 79 -1.11 5.99 6.75
C VAL A 79 0.09 6.60 6.05
N ALA A 80 1.22 6.57 6.72
CA ALA A 80 2.46 7.03 6.13
C ALA A 80 3.51 5.97 6.37
N GLY A 81 4.39 5.79 5.41
CA GLY A 81 5.42 4.80 5.54
C GLY A 81 6.54 5.04 4.57
N GLU A 82 7.50 4.15 4.59
CA GLU A 82 8.67 4.24 3.73
C GLU A 82 8.62 3.12 2.70
N VAL A 83 8.96 3.43 1.48
CA VAL A 83 8.98 2.44 0.40
C VAL A 83 10.16 1.51 0.62
N LEU A 84 9.87 0.23 0.83
CA LEU A 84 10.90 -0.78 1.06
C LEU A 84 11.43 -1.33 -0.26
N ARG A 85 10.55 -1.54 -1.22
CA ARG A 85 10.96 -2.09 -2.50
C ARG A 85 9.93 -1.73 -3.55
N VAL A 86 10.38 -1.75 -4.78
CA VAL A 86 9.54 -1.56 -5.95
C VAL A 86 9.68 -2.81 -6.80
N GLU A 87 8.55 -3.36 -7.23
CA GLU A 87 8.55 -4.58 -8.02
C GLU A 87 7.95 -4.30 -9.38
N GLN A 88 8.47 -4.98 -10.38
CA GLN A 88 7.97 -4.87 -11.71
C GLN A 88 7.81 -6.29 -12.18
N SER A 89 6.59 -6.72 -12.37
CA SER A 89 6.33 -8.10 -12.76
C SER A 89 5.63 -8.11 -14.10
N PRO A 90 6.08 -8.92 -15.03
CA PRO A 90 5.34 -9.09 -16.26
C PRO A 90 4.06 -9.81 -15.91
N ALA A 91 2.96 -9.22 -16.26
CA ALA A 91 1.69 -9.86 -16.10
C ALA A 91 1.43 -10.72 -17.32
N GLU A 92 0.48 -11.58 -17.21
CA GLU A 92 0.10 -12.39 -18.35
C GLU A 92 -0.39 -11.49 -19.46
N ARG A 93 -0.26 -11.94 -20.67
CA ARG A 93 -0.69 -11.21 -21.86
C ARG A 93 0.13 -9.97 -22.14
N GLY A 94 1.39 -9.99 -21.73
CA GLY A 94 2.29 -8.92 -22.09
C GLY A 94 2.16 -7.65 -21.31
N MET A 95 1.30 -7.63 -20.30
CA MET A 95 1.19 -6.44 -19.45
C MET A 95 2.26 -6.49 -18.38
N ILE A 96 2.64 -5.34 -17.89
CA ILE A 96 3.59 -5.24 -16.78
C ILE A 96 2.85 -4.63 -15.62
N THR A 97 2.94 -5.29 -14.47
CA THR A 97 2.32 -4.79 -13.26
C THR A 97 3.39 -4.28 -12.33
N ASN A 98 3.39 -2.99 -12.09
CA ASN A 98 4.32 -2.38 -11.16
C ASN A 98 3.68 -2.29 -9.80
N GLY A 99 4.49 -2.36 -8.76
CA GLY A 99 3.98 -2.23 -7.42
C GLY A 99 5.07 -1.85 -6.46
N PHE A 100 4.68 -1.41 -5.29
CA PHE A 100 5.64 -1.06 -4.26
C PHE A 100 5.11 -1.48 -2.90
N ALA A 101 6.05 -1.83 -2.04
CA ALA A 101 5.75 -2.20 -0.67
C ALA A 101 6.19 -1.08 0.25
N ILE A 102 5.35 -0.75 1.21
CA ILE A 102 5.70 0.24 2.20
C ILE A 102 5.58 -0.33 3.60
N GLU A 103 6.38 0.20 4.48
CA GLU A 103 6.34 -0.14 5.89
C GLU A 103 6.02 1.14 6.66
N TYR A 104 5.00 1.04 7.50
CA TYR A 104 4.59 2.21 8.29
C TYR A 104 5.53 2.56 9.42
#